data_e23fd52eaa9a22239775423d75f15b99
#
_entry.id   e23fd52eaa9a22239775423d75f15b99
#
_cell.length_a   1.000
_cell.length_b   1.000
_cell.length_c   1.000
_cell.angle_alpha   90.00
_cell.angle_beta   90.00
_cell.angle_gamma   90.00
#
_symmetry.space_group_name_H-M   'P 1'
#
loop_
_entity.id
_entity.type
_entity.pdbx_description
1 polymer ?
#
loop_
_entity_poly.entity_id
_entity_poly.type
_entity_poly.pdbx_seq_one_letter_code
_entity_poly.pdbx_strand_id
1 'polypeptide(L)'
;YPCGSSSGSGAGAASSMAAGAVGTETNGSVICPSNANGVVGFKPTVGLVSQQYIVPISSTQDTAGPMTKSVMGAAMMMNAMATGSAKTNYVAALDQDMLRGKRVGVLRYSTGSNKDINALFEESLNVLIQAGAELVEITENPIQLSEFGQYSFDVLLYEFKATLNAYQAATPDTVKTRSLAEVIAFNIENAGIELALFDQSIFDAAEITSNLDDPRYIAARDAVLKATREEGIDKLLAEHNVDVLVAPSGPTVPRVDPINGDVWPPFPGSGSMAAIAGYPHITVPMGTIHSLSVGFSFMGAKDDDAKVLSYGYAFEQLTNERAEPQYYTNAEDLPDIAAAMRGQKRN
;
A
#
# COMPACT_ATOMS: atom_id res chain seq x y z
N TYR A 1 -13.02 5.80 7.51
CA TYR A 1 -11.81 5.05 7.86
C TYR A 1 -10.66 5.40 6.91
N PRO A 2 -9.49 5.89 7.42
CA PRO A 2 -8.41 6.38 6.56
C PRO A 2 -7.48 5.28 6.02
N CYS A 3 -7.74 4.00 6.34
CA CYS A 3 -6.81 2.89 6.18
C CYS A 3 -5.47 3.11 6.89
N GLY A 4 -4.59 2.13 6.91
CA GLY A 4 -3.32 2.14 7.63
C GLY A 4 -2.21 1.34 6.89
N SER A 5 -1.06 1.38 7.51
CA SER A 5 -0.68 2.05 8.76
C SER A 5 -0.32 3.53 8.60
N SER A 6 -0.03 4.04 7.39
CA SER A 6 0.29 5.45 7.14
C SER A 6 -0.95 6.36 7.08
N SER A 7 -1.92 6.15 8.00
CA SER A 7 -3.19 6.88 8.07
C SER A 7 -3.02 8.39 8.17
N GLY A 8 -2.14 8.82 9.08
CA GLY A 8 -1.84 10.23 9.29
C GLY A 8 -1.18 10.90 8.09
N SER A 9 -0.29 10.18 7.41
CA SER A 9 0.38 10.68 6.19
C SER A 9 -0.62 10.87 5.06
N GLY A 10 -1.53 9.88 4.83
CA GLY A 10 -2.59 9.98 3.84
C GLY A 10 -3.55 11.12 4.11
N ALA A 11 -4.09 11.18 5.34
CA ALA A 11 -5.01 12.23 5.76
C ALA A 11 -4.37 13.63 5.72
N GLY A 12 -3.12 13.77 6.18
CA GLY A 12 -2.40 15.04 6.18
C GLY A 12 -2.12 15.57 4.77
N ALA A 13 -1.74 14.70 3.83
CA ALA A 13 -1.58 15.07 2.43
C ALA A 13 -2.93 15.44 1.78
N ALA A 14 -3.97 14.62 1.99
CA ALA A 14 -5.31 14.85 1.43
C ALA A 14 -5.90 16.18 1.89
N SER A 15 -5.83 16.47 3.20
CA SER A 15 -6.41 17.66 3.83
C SER A 15 -5.55 18.92 3.71
N SER A 16 -4.49 18.92 2.92
CA SER A 16 -3.61 20.09 2.73
C SER A 16 -2.86 20.55 3.99
N MET A 17 -2.72 19.70 5.00
CA MET A 17 -1.86 19.99 6.17
C MET A 17 -0.38 19.98 5.78
N ALA A 18 -0.04 19.29 4.70
CA ALA A 18 1.29 19.26 4.11
C ALA A 18 1.19 19.19 2.57
N ALA A 19 2.24 19.64 1.88
CA ALA A 19 2.36 19.50 0.42
C ALA A 19 2.47 18.04 -0.03
N GLY A 20 3.05 17.20 0.81
CA GLY A 20 3.18 15.77 0.71
C GLY A 20 3.63 15.20 2.04
N ALA A 21 3.50 13.90 2.21
CA ALA A 21 3.91 13.18 3.41
C ALA A 21 4.68 11.91 3.05
N VAL A 22 5.51 11.44 3.96
CA VAL A 22 6.17 10.14 3.85
C VAL A 22 5.32 9.10 4.57
N GLY A 23 4.94 8.07 3.87
CA GLY A 23 4.40 6.84 4.45
C GLY A 23 5.45 5.74 4.47
N THR A 24 5.17 4.65 5.16
CA THR A 24 5.95 3.42 5.11
C THR A 24 5.06 2.25 4.74
N GLU A 25 5.57 1.32 3.98
CA GLU A 25 4.80 0.14 3.59
C GLU A 25 5.63 -1.13 3.75
N THR A 26 5.02 -2.07 4.45
CA THR A 26 5.42 -3.47 4.46
C THR A 26 4.51 -4.26 3.50
N ASN A 27 3.17 -4.04 3.63
CA ASN A 27 2.17 -4.63 2.73
C ASN A 27 0.89 -3.76 2.76
N GLY A 28 0.74 -2.87 1.80
CA GLY A 28 -0.42 -2.00 1.64
C GLY A 28 -0.38 -0.67 2.40
N SER A 29 0.59 -0.44 3.29
CA SER A 29 0.52 0.69 4.24
C SER A 29 0.81 2.10 3.64
N VAL A 30 1.20 2.21 2.37
CA VAL A 30 1.19 3.44 1.56
C VAL A 30 0.00 3.42 0.60
N ILE A 31 -0.18 2.29 -0.09
CA ILE A 31 -1.19 2.15 -1.15
C ILE A 31 -2.61 2.24 -0.58
N CYS A 32 -2.92 1.50 0.49
CA CYS A 32 -4.25 1.50 1.08
C CYS A 32 -4.68 2.88 1.63
N PRO A 33 -3.90 3.57 2.49
CA PRO A 33 -4.30 4.90 2.95
C PRO A 33 -4.30 5.94 1.83
N SER A 34 -3.52 5.78 0.76
CA SER A 34 -3.61 6.65 -0.41
C SER A 34 -4.91 6.45 -1.18
N ASN A 35 -5.30 5.20 -1.44
CA ASN A 35 -6.61 4.85 -2.00
C ASN A 35 -7.75 5.44 -1.16
N ALA A 36 -7.69 5.24 0.17
CA ALA A 36 -8.72 5.66 1.12
C ALA A 36 -8.91 7.19 1.18
N ASN A 37 -7.82 7.94 1.10
CA ASN A 37 -7.81 9.39 1.26
C ASN A 37 -7.77 10.15 -0.08
N GLY A 38 -7.86 9.47 -1.23
CA GLY A 38 -7.88 10.11 -2.54
C GLY A 38 -6.60 10.87 -2.87
N VAL A 39 -5.46 10.29 -2.55
CA VAL A 39 -4.14 10.84 -2.88
C VAL A 39 -3.32 9.84 -3.68
N VAL A 40 -2.28 10.32 -4.34
CA VAL A 40 -1.27 9.48 -4.98
C VAL A 40 -0.39 8.87 -3.89
N GLY A 41 -0.23 7.56 -3.92
CA GLY A 41 0.72 6.84 -3.08
C GLY A 41 1.69 6.03 -3.93
N PHE A 42 2.96 6.17 -3.67
CA PHE A 42 3.98 5.41 -4.38
C PHE A 42 4.81 4.57 -3.41
N LYS A 43 4.77 3.27 -3.59
CA LYS A 43 5.65 2.30 -2.91
C LYS A 43 6.82 1.99 -3.84
N PRO A 44 8.01 2.51 -3.59
CA PRO A 44 9.17 2.23 -4.44
C PRO A 44 9.67 0.79 -4.27
N THR A 45 10.60 0.40 -5.15
CA THR A 45 11.38 -0.82 -5.01
C THR A 45 12.09 -0.85 -3.66
N VAL A 46 11.99 -1.98 -2.95
CA VAL A 46 12.65 -2.17 -1.65
C VAL A 46 14.16 -2.00 -1.79
N GLY A 47 14.75 -1.20 -0.89
CA GLY A 47 16.16 -0.83 -0.91
C GLY A 47 16.49 0.43 -1.70
N LEU A 48 15.53 1.01 -2.46
CA LEU A 48 15.73 2.28 -3.17
C LEU A 48 15.73 3.49 -2.22
N VAL A 49 14.96 3.41 -1.14
CA VAL A 49 14.90 4.42 -0.07
C VAL A 49 15.49 3.83 1.19
N SER A 50 16.35 4.59 1.87
CA SER A 50 16.95 4.16 3.14
C SER A 50 15.89 3.94 4.21
N GLN A 51 16.00 2.83 4.95
CA GLN A 51 15.16 2.51 6.10
C GLN A 51 15.78 2.94 7.44
N GLN A 52 16.92 3.64 7.40
CA GLN A 52 17.60 4.13 8.61
C GLN A 52 16.68 5.08 9.38
N TYR A 53 16.55 4.87 10.68
CA TYR A 53 15.69 5.61 11.62
C TYR A 53 14.17 5.39 11.42
N ILE A 54 13.76 4.44 10.62
CA ILE A 54 12.37 4.01 10.49
C ILE A 54 12.18 2.78 11.36
N VAL A 55 11.13 2.77 12.22
CA VAL A 55 10.76 1.59 13.02
C VAL A 55 10.37 0.46 12.06
N PRO A 56 11.06 -0.69 12.12
CA PRO A 56 10.89 -1.73 11.11
C PRO A 56 9.75 -2.70 11.46
N ILE A 57 9.26 -3.38 10.41
CA ILE A 57 8.47 -4.61 10.51
C ILE A 57 9.20 -5.74 9.78
N SER A 58 9.68 -5.50 8.56
CA SER A 58 10.23 -6.54 7.70
C SER A 58 11.43 -6.05 6.91
N SER A 59 12.55 -6.77 6.98
CA SER A 59 13.76 -6.45 6.20
C SER A 59 13.61 -6.71 4.70
N THR A 60 12.68 -7.58 4.30
CA THR A 60 12.48 -7.95 2.90
C THR A 60 11.39 -7.13 2.21
N GLN A 61 10.49 -6.47 2.96
CA GLN A 61 9.33 -5.79 2.40
C GLN A 61 9.28 -4.30 2.70
N ASP A 62 9.85 -3.82 3.83
CA ASP A 62 9.73 -2.42 4.25
C ASP A 62 10.33 -1.45 3.24
N THR A 63 9.58 -0.41 2.94
CA THR A 63 10.07 0.76 2.22
C THR A 63 9.29 2.01 2.64
N ALA A 64 9.97 3.17 2.67
CA ALA A 64 9.29 4.45 2.73
C ALA A 64 8.88 4.89 1.33
N GLY A 65 7.75 5.59 1.23
CA GLY A 65 7.24 6.09 -0.03
C GLY A 65 6.46 7.40 0.12
N PRO A 66 6.40 8.22 -0.95
CA PRO A 66 5.66 9.48 -0.93
C PRO A 66 4.14 9.25 -1.03
N MET A 67 3.41 10.09 -0.30
CA MET A 67 1.95 10.26 -0.36
C MET A 67 1.65 11.72 -0.66
N THR A 68 1.10 12.02 -1.82
CA THR A 68 1.01 13.38 -2.37
C THR A 68 -0.30 13.59 -3.12
N LYS A 69 -0.62 14.85 -3.43
CA LYS A 69 -1.83 15.19 -4.21
C LYS A 69 -1.68 14.94 -5.71
N SER A 70 -0.46 14.74 -6.20
CA SER A 70 -0.16 14.52 -7.61
C SER A 70 1.05 13.63 -7.80
N VAL A 71 1.12 12.95 -8.95
CA VAL A 71 2.28 12.12 -9.31
C VAL A 71 3.55 12.96 -9.46
N MET A 72 3.44 14.19 -9.95
CA MET A 72 4.56 15.14 -9.97
C MET A 72 5.14 15.34 -8.55
N GLY A 73 4.26 15.53 -7.54
CA GLY A 73 4.67 15.65 -6.15
C GLY A 73 5.39 14.40 -5.65
N ALA A 74 4.90 13.21 -6.00
CA ALA A 74 5.55 11.94 -5.65
C ALA A 74 6.94 11.82 -6.30
N ALA A 75 7.09 12.19 -7.56
CA ALA A 75 8.36 12.19 -8.27
C ALA A 75 9.38 13.19 -7.66
N MET A 76 8.93 14.38 -7.26
CA MET A 76 9.76 15.36 -6.57
C MET A 76 10.27 14.82 -5.22
N MET A 77 9.39 14.17 -4.44
CA MET A 77 9.79 13.54 -3.19
C MET A 77 10.75 12.38 -3.42
N MET A 78 10.52 11.54 -4.44
CA MET A 78 11.46 10.47 -4.79
C MET A 78 12.84 10.97 -5.19
N ASN A 79 12.95 12.11 -5.87
CA ASN A 79 14.25 12.74 -6.15
C ASN A 79 15.05 13.05 -4.87
N ALA A 80 14.34 13.39 -3.77
CA ALA A 80 14.97 13.67 -2.49
C ALA A 80 15.21 12.39 -1.66
N MET A 81 14.29 11.44 -1.68
CA MET A 81 14.28 10.27 -0.80
C MET A 81 15.16 9.12 -1.31
N ALA A 82 15.25 8.93 -2.63
CA ALA A 82 15.95 7.79 -3.20
C ALA A 82 17.47 7.90 -2.98
N THR A 83 18.05 6.82 -2.45
CA THR A 83 19.48 6.70 -2.14
C THR A 83 20.15 5.47 -2.74
N GLY A 84 19.34 4.51 -3.22
CA GLY A 84 19.84 3.26 -3.81
C GLY A 84 20.52 3.44 -5.16
N SER A 85 21.11 2.37 -5.68
CA SER A 85 21.84 2.35 -6.94
C SER A 85 20.97 2.59 -8.18
N ALA A 86 19.66 2.31 -8.09
CA ALA A 86 18.68 2.56 -9.15
C ALA A 86 18.12 4.00 -9.15
N LYS A 87 18.64 4.88 -8.28
CA LYS A 87 18.23 6.28 -8.23
C LYS A 87 18.43 6.96 -9.58
N THR A 88 17.40 7.67 -10.02
CA THR A 88 17.40 8.50 -11.25
C THR A 88 16.74 9.85 -10.98
N ASN A 89 16.57 10.67 -12.01
CA ASN A 89 15.76 11.89 -11.92
C ASN A 89 14.30 11.54 -12.27
N TYR A 90 13.48 11.27 -11.24
CA TYR A 90 12.09 10.84 -11.38
C TYR A 90 11.22 11.92 -12.02
N VAL A 91 11.46 13.20 -11.72
CA VAL A 91 10.73 14.31 -12.34
C VAL A 91 11.01 14.39 -13.84
N ALA A 92 12.27 14.24 -14.24
CA ALA A 92 12.65 14.26 -15.65
C ALA A 92 12.17 13.02 -16.42
N ALA A 93 11.86 11.92 -15.73
CA ALA A 93 11.37 10.70 -16.33
C ALA A 93 9.85 10.69 -16.56
N LEU A 94 9.10 11.68 -16.05
CA LEU A 94 7.65 11.77 -16.27
C LEU A 94 7.35 12.13 -17.71
N ASP A 95 6.53 11.30 -18.35
CA ASP A 95 6.09 11.45 -19.72
C ASP A 95 4.55 11.30 -19.80
N GLN A 96 3.87 12.34 -20.27
CA GLN A 96 2.41 12.31 -20.43
C GLN A 96 1.96 11.36 -21.55
N ASP A 97 2.83 11.02 -22.48
CA ASP A 97 2.56 10.08 -23.59
C ASP A 97 3.02 8.65 -23.26
N MET A 98 3.40 8.36 -22.01
CA MET A 98 3.97 7.08 -21.58
C MET A 98 3.10 5.86 -21.92
N LEU A 99 1.79 6.03 -22.01
CA LEU A 99 0.82 4.95 -22.34
C LEU A 99 0.78 4.59 -23.83
N ARG A 100 1.25 5.48 -24.71
CA ARG A 100 1.14 5.29 -26.16
C ARG A 100 1.96 4.09 -26.63
N GLY A 101 1.27 3.15 -27.29
CA GLY A 101 1.89 1.92 -27.84
C GLY A 101 2.33 0.92 -26.76
N LYS A 102 1.92 1.11 -25.50
CA LYS A 102 2.22 0.19 -24.40
C LYS A 102 1.20 -0.93 -24.32
N ARG A 103 1.66 -2.10 -23.91
CA ARG A 103 0.84 -3.24 -23.59
C ARG A 103 0.61 -3.30 -22.09
N VAL A 104 -0.66 -3.23 -21.68
CA VAL A 104 -1.05 -3.10 -20.25
C VAL A 104 -1.77 -4.40 -19.83
N GLY A 105 -1.22 -5.12 -18.88
CA GLY A 105 -1.79 -6.33 -18.31
C GLY A 105 -2.87 -6.00 -17.27
N VAL A 106 -4.13 -6.33 -17.58
CA VAL A 106 -5.27 -6.07 -16.71
C VAL A 106 -5.54 -7.27 -15.82
N LEU A 107 -5.31 -7.13 -14.51
CA LEU A 107 -5.46 -8.22 -13.54
C LEU A 107 -6.92 -8.44 -13.17
N ARG A 108 -7.68 -9.15 -14.01
CA ARG A 108 -9.13 -9.38 -13.82
C ARG A 108 -9.46 -10.17 -12.55
N TYR A 109 -8.60 -11.07 -12.13
CA TYR A 109 -8.76 -11.81 -10.87
C TYR A 109 -8.73 -10.91 -9.62
N SER A 110 -8.23 -9.67 -9.76
CA SER A 110 -8.10 -8.69 -8.66
C SER A 110 -9.24 -7.69 -8.56
N THR A 111 -10.20 -7.67 -9.49
CA THR A 111 -11.23 -6.61 -9.55
C THR A 111 -12.35 -6.77 -8.52
N GLY A 112 -12.60 -7.99 -8.06
CA GLY A 112 -13.68 -8.27 -7.11
C GLY A 112 -15.08 -8.20 -7.71
N SER A 113 -16.09 -8.11 -6.85
CA SER A 113 -17.50 -8.17 -7.24
C SER A 113 -18.28 -6.86 -7.07
N ASN A 114 -17.64 -5.79 -6.61
CA ASN A 114 -18.30 -4.49 -6.45
C ASN A 114 -18.52 -3.84 -7.83
N LYS A 115 -19.79 -3.68 -8.22
CA LYS A 115 -20.16 -3.19 -9.55
C LYS A 115 -19.74 -1.75 -9.81
N ASP A 116 -19.76 -0.90 -8.78
CA ASP A 116 -19.43 0.51 -8.93
C ASP A 116 -17.92 0.71 -9.07
N ILE A 117 -17.11 -0.06 -8.30
CA ILE A 117 -15.66 -0.09 -8.48
C ILE A 117 -15.31 -0.60 -9.88
N ASN A 118 -15.96 -1.68 -10.32
CA ASN A 118 -15.70 -2.25 -11.64
C ASN A 118 -16.08 -1.27 -12.76
N ALA A 119 -17.18 -0.51 -12.62
CA ALA A 119 -17.56 0.52 -13.58
C ALA A 119 -16.48 1.61 -13.70
N LEU A 120 -16.02 2.18 -12.58
CA LEU A 120 -14.92 3.15 -12.57
C LEU A 120 -13.63 2.59 -13.16
N PHE A 121 -13.34 1.33 -12.89
CA PHE A 121 -12.17 0.66 -13.43
C PHE A 121 -12.26 0.51 -14.95
N GLU A 122 -13.42 0.09 -15.50
CA GLU A 122 -13.64 0.02 -16.96
C GLU A 122 -13.56 1.39 -17.62
N GLU A 123 -14.08 2.45 -17.00
CA GLU A 123 -13.93 3.82 -17.49
C GLU A 123 -12.45 4.22 -17.54
N SER A 124 -11.69 3.90 -16.50
CA SER A 124 -10.24 4.13 -16.44
C SER A 124 -9.47 3.34 -17.51
N LEU A 125 -9.84 2.08 -17.75
CA LEU A 125 -9.26 1.26 -18.83
C LEU A 125 -9.54 1.86 -20.21
N ASN A 126 -10.74 2.39 -20.43
CA ASN A 126 -11.07 3.11 -21.68
C ASN A 126 -10.18 4.35 -21.90
N VAL A 127 -9.80 5.05 -20.83
CA VAL A 127 -8.85 6.18 -20.93
C VAL A 127 -7.49 5.67 -21.42
N LEU A 128 -7.00 4.52 -20.92
CA LEU A 128 -5.74 3.94 -21.39
C LEU A 128 -5.80 3.57 -22.88
N ILE A 129 -6.92 2.99 -23.34
CA ILE A 129 -7.13 2.66 -24.77
C ILE A 129 -7.10 3.94 -25.62
N GLN A 130 -7.79 5.00 -25.19
CA GLN A 130 -7.81 6.29 -25.90
C GLN A 130 -6.42 6.95 -25.94
N ALA A 131 -5.58 6.71 -24.92
CA ALA A 131 -4.18 7.12 -24.91
C ALA A 131 -3.28 6.29 -25.83
N GLY A 132 -3.81 5.25 -26.45
CA GLY A 132 -3.08 4.38 -27.39
C GLY A 132 -2.43 3.15 -26.77
N ALA A 133 -2.86 2.76 -25.57
CA ALA A 133 -2.43 1.49 -24.98
C ALA A 133 -3.22 0.29 -25.52
N GLU A 134 -2.58 -0.88 -25.57
CA GLU A 134 -3.21 -2.16 -25.83
C GLU A 134 -3.46 -2.88 -24.51
N LEU A 135 -4.70 -3.26 -24.22
CA LEU A 135 -5.03 -4.00 -23.01
C LEU A 135 -4.91 -5.51 -23.25
N VAL A 136 -4.32 -6.21 -22.28
CA VAL A 136 -4.18 -7.65 -22.25
C VAL A 136 -4.85 -8.20 -21.00
N GLU A 137 -5.93 -8.96 -21.17
CA GLU A 137 -6.70 -9.52 -20.06
C GLU A 137 -5.94 -10.67 -19.38
N ILE A 138 -5.76 -10.58 -18.07
CA ILE A 138 -5.13 -11.60 -17.23
C ILE A 138 -6.16 -12.06 -16.19
N THR A 139 -6.70 -13.25 -16.40
CA THR A 139 -7.82 -13.78 -15.61
C THR A 139 -7.39 -14.72 -14.48
N GLU A 140 -6.21 -15.32 -14.60
CA GLU A 140 -5.71 -16.28 -13.62
C GLU A 140 -4.75 -15.65 -12.64
N ASN A 141 -4.96 -15.92 -11.34
CA ASN A 141 -4.02 -15.54 -10.31
C ASN A 141 -2.75 -16.40 -10.42
N PRO A 142 -1.56 -15.81 -10.59
CA PRO A 142 -0.32 -16.56 -10.72
C PRO A 142 0.10 -17.26 -9.43
N ILE A 143 -0.34 -16.77 -8.28
CA ILE A 143 0.04 -17.30 -6.96
C ILE A 143 -0.79 -18.55 -6.68
N GLN A 144 -0.15 -19.72 -6.81
CA GLN A 144 -0.76 -21.04 -6.59
C GLN A 144 -0.27 -21.72 -5.31
N LEU A 145 0.53 -21.03 -4.49
CA LEU A 145 1.04 -21.54 -3.23
C LEU A 145 -0.10 -21.61 -2.20
N SER A 146 -0.47 -22.81 -1.76
CA SER A 146 -1.60 -23.03 -0.84
C SER A 146 -1.39 -22.37 0.53
N GLU A 147 -0.14 -22.36 1.02
CA GLU A 147 0.26 -21.80 2.30
C GLU A 147 0.68 -20.32 2.20
N PHE A 148 0.40 -19.64 1.10
CA PHE A 148 0.91 -18.30 0.82
C PHE A 148 0.62 -17.31 1.96
N GLY A 149 -0.59 -17.30 2.49
CA GLY A 149 -0.97 -16.43 3.60
C GLY A 149 -0.21 -16.73 4.89
N GLN A 150 -0.08 -18.03 5.23
CA GLN A 150 0.66 -18.46 6.42
C GLN A 150 2.15 -18.12 6.30
N TYR A 151 2.78 -18.48 5.18
CA TYR A 151 4.20 -18.20 4.96
C TYR A 151 4.49 -16.70 4.94
N SER A 152 3.62 -15.90 4.32
CA SER A 152 3.76 -14.44 4.34
C SER A 152 3.71 -13.88 5.76
N PHE A 153 2.81 -14.39 6.60
CA PHE A 153 2.70 -13.96 7.98
C PHE A 153 3.88 -14.43 8.83
N ASP A 154 4.32 -15.68 8.66
CA ASP A 154 5.50 -16.21 9.34
C ASP A 154 6.76 -15.38 9.04
N VAL A 155 6.98 -14.99 7.77
CA VAL A 155 8.09 -14.10 7.39
C VAL A 155 8.05 -12.79 8.18
N LEU A 156 6.86 -12.17 8.31
CA LEU A 156 6.73 -10.92 9.07
C LEU A 156 7.03 -11.11 10.55
N LEU A 157 6.58 -12.19 11.19
CA LEU A 157 6.84 -12.46 12.61
C LEU A 157 8.34 -12.60 12.90
N TYR A 158 9.06 -13.40 12.09
CA TYR A 158 10.50 -13.61 12.26
C TYR A 158 11.30 -12.32 12.01
N GLU A 159 10.98 -11.63 10.93
CA GLU A 159 11.69 -10.40 10.58
C GLU A 159 11.39 -9.26 11.54
N PHE A 160 10.14 -9.14 12.01
CA PHE A 160 9.76 -8.12 13.00
C PHE A 160 10.60 -8.25 14.28
N LYS A 161 10.68 -9.45 14.88
CA LYS A 161 11.52 -9.66 16.07
C LYS A 161 12.96 -9.27 15.81
N ALA A 162 13.56 -9.78 14.73
CA ALA A 162 14.96 -9.56 14.42
C ALA A 162 15.28 -8.08 14.17
N THR A 163 14.46 -7.42 13.33
CA THR A 163 14.69 -6.03 12.92
C THR A 163 14.35 -5.04 14.02
N LEU A 164 13.28 -5.28 14.80
CA LEU A 164 12.94 -4.42 15.93
C LEU A 164 13.98 -4.50 17.03
N ASN A 165 14.48 -5.69 17.34
CA ASN A 165 15.58 -5.86 18.32
C ASN A 165 16.83 -5.09 17.86
N ALA A 166 17.20 -5.18 16.59
CA ALA A 166 18.34 -4.45 16.04
C ALA A 166 18.12 -2.92 16.10
N TYR A 167 16.91 -2.47 15.75
CA TYR A 167 16.52 -1.04 15.83
C TYR A 167 16.59 -0.53 17.26
N GLN A 168 15.98 -1.22 18.21
CA GLN A 168 15.98 -0.84 19.63
C GLN A 168 17.41 -0.85 20.23
N ALA A 169 18.22 -1.83 19.89
CA ALA A 169 19.62 -1.88 20.33
C ALA A 169 20.45 -0.69 19.83
N ALA A 170 20.10 -0.11 18.66
CA ALA A 170 20.78 1.04 18.08
C ALA A 170 20.26 2.41 18.59
N THR A 171 19.19 2.44 19.39
CA THR A 171 18.66 3.69 19.97
C THR A 171 19.62 4.25 21.03
N PRO A 172 19.54 5.57 21.35
CA PRO A 172 20.32 6.15 22.46
C PRO A 172 20.06 5.47 23.80
N ASP A 173 21.04 5.46 24.69
CA ASP A 173 20.95 4.82 26.03
C ASP A 173 19.83 5.41 26.93
N THR A 174 19.29 6.55 26.58
CA THR A 174 18.11 7.14 27.25
C THR A 174 16.81 6.42 26.98
N VAL A 175 16.74 5.64 25.88
CA VAL A 175 15.60 4.76 25.56
C VAL A 175 15.64 3.55 26.46
N LYS A 176 14.55 3.27 27.16
CA LYS A 176 14.49 2.23 28.19
C LYS A 176 14.29 0.83 27.62
N THR A 177 13.48 0.71 26.58
CA THR A 177 13.21 -0.57 25.91
C THR A 177 14.26 -0.83 24.83
N ARG A 178 14.92 -1.98 24.90
CA ARG A 178 16.06 -2.34 24.02
C ARG A 178 15.79 -3.58 23.17
N SER A 179 14.61 -4.20 23.35
CA SER A 179 14.21 -5.42 22.64
C SER A 179 12.67 -5.51 22.56
N LEU A 180 12.16 -6.40 21.71
CA LEU A 180 10.73 -6.72 21.63
C LEU A 180 10.23 -7.25 22.98
N ALA A 181 10.99 -8.13 23.64
CA ALA A 181 10.64 -8.65 24.98
C ALA A 181 10.44 -7.53 26.00
N GLU A 182 11.31 -6.51 25.98
CA GLU A 182 11.19 -5.36 26.89
C GLU A 182 10.02 -4.45 26.53
N VAL A 183 9.67 -4.29 25.23
CA VAL A 183 8.46 -3.59 24.80
C VAL A 183 7.21 -4.33 25.28
N ILE A 184 7.16 -5.66 25.13
CA ILE A 184 6.08 -6.51 25.64
C ILE A 184 5.90 -6.31 27.15
N ALA A 185 7.01 -6.37 27.91
CA ALA A 185 6.98 -6.20 29.36
C ALA A 185 6.48 -4.78 29.75
N PHE A 186 6.94 -3.74 29.04
CA PHE A 186 6.46 -2.37 29.22
C PHE A 186 4.96 -2.24 28.98
N ASN A 187 4.44 -2.83 27.91
CA ASN A 187 3.01 -2.80 27.60
C ASN A 187 2.17 -3.48 28.69
N ILE A 188 2.66 -4.61 29.24
CA ILE A 188 1.98 -5.30 30.34
C ILE A 188 1.97 -4.42 31.62
N GLU A 189 3.10 -3.82 31.96
CA GLU A 189 3.20 -2.93 33.14
C GLU A 189 2.28 -1.71 33.00
N ASN A 190 2.06 -1.22 31.77
CA ASN A 190 1.23 -0.06 31.46
C ASN A 190 -0.09 -0.45 30.77
N ALA A 191 -0.62 -1.65 30.98
CA ALA A 191 -1.74 -2.22 30.24
C ALA A 191 -3.01 -1.34 30.26
N GLY A 192 -3.23 -0.58 31.31
CA GLY A 192 -4.37 0.35 31.40
C GLY A 192 -4.36 1.48 30.36
N ILE A 193 -3.21 1.74 29.73
CA ILE A 193 -3.02 2.73 28.66
C ILE A 193 -2.67 2.02 27.36
N GLU A 194 -1.61 1.21 27.36
CA GLU A 194 -1.03 0.63 26.15
C GLU A 194 -1.90 -0.48 25.53
N LEU A 195 -2.62 -1.23 26.35
CA LEU A 195 -3.50 -2.33 25.92
C LEU A 195 -4.99 -2.01 26.12
N ALA A 196 -5.35 -0.75 26.28
CA ALA A 196 -6.74 -0.34 26.53
C ALA A 196 -7.65 -0.53 25.30
N LEU A 197 -7.10 -0.45 24.09
CA LEU A 197 -7.86 -0.53 22.82
C LEU A 197 -7.48 -1.75 21.99
N PHE A 198 -6.25 -2.22 22.07
CA PHE A 198 -5.70 -3.32 21.29
C PHE A 198 -4.90 -4.25 22.18
N ASP A 199 -4.88 -5.55 21.86
CA ASP A 199 -3.96 -6.49 22.48
C ASP A 199 -2.57 -6.46 21.81
N GLN A 200 -1.63 -7.28 22.32
CA GLN A 200 -0.29 -7.43 21.74
C GLN A 200 0.01 -8.83 21.23
N SER A 201 -1.02 -9.61 20.88
CA SER A 201 -0.91 -11.00 20.46
C SER A 201 0.09 -11.22 19.32
N ILE A 202 0.21 -10.25 18.39
CA ILE A 202 1.21 -10.30 17.30
C ILE A 202 2.63 -10.14 17.84
N PHE A 203 2.85 -9.28 18.83
CA PHE A 203 4.16 -9.15 19.49
C PHE A 203 4.55 -10.44 20.21
N ASP A 204 3.59 -11.03 20.93
CA ASP A 204 3.81 -12.30 21.64
C ASP A 204 4.12 -13.43 20.63
N ALA A 205 3.39 -13.48 19.50
CA ALA A 205 3.64 -14.44 18.42
C ALA A 205 5.02 -14.23 17.77
N ALA A 206 5.47 -13.00 17.59
CA ALA A 206 6.79 -12.70 17.06
C ALA A 206 7.89 -13.06 18.05
N GLU A 207 7.69 -12.78 19.36
CA GLU A 207 8.71 -13.03 20.38
C GLU A 207 9.04 -14.51 20.55
N ILE A 208 8.11 -15.42 20.32
CA ILE A 208 8.36 -16.88 20.40
C ILE A 208 9.07 -17.43 19.15
N THR A 209 9.25 -16.65 18.08
CA THR A 209 10.02 -17.10 16.91
C THR A 209 11.51 -17.24 17.25
N SER A 210 12.22 -18.06 16.48
CA SER A 210 13.67 -18.16 16.56
C SER A 210 14.36 -17.04 15.74
N ASN A 211 15.58 -17.24 15.31
CA ASN A 211 16.32 -16.27 14.49
C ASN A 211 16.07 -16.47 12.98
N LEU A 212 16.65 -15.59 12.15
CA LEU A 212 16.53 -15.65 10.69
C LEU A 212 17.31 -16.79 10.01
N ASP A 213 18.04 -17.62 10.79
CA ASP A 213 18.69 -18.83 10.30
C ASP A 213 17.77 -20.08 10.44
N ASP A 214 16.56 -19.91 11.00
CA ASP A 214 15.59 -21.00 11.11
C ASP A 214 15.20 -21.51 9.71
N PRO A 215 15.35 -22.82 9.44
CA PRO A 215 14.97 -23.39 8.15
C PRO A 215 13.50 -23.13 7.76
N ARG A 216 12.59 -23.00 8.73
CA ARG A 216 11.16 -22.68 8.47
C ARG A 216 11.01 -21.27 7.93
N TYR A 217 11.68 -20.29 8.54
CA TYR A 217 11.71 -18.92 8.02
C TYR A 217 12.29 -18.86 6.62
N ILE A 218 13.46 -19.49 6.40
CA ILE A 218 14.12 -19.49 5.10
C ILE A 218 13.21 -20.09 4.04
N ALA A 219 12.59 -21.25 4.32
CA ALA A 219 11.67 -21.90 3.39
C ALA A 219 10.44 -21.04 3.08
N ALA A 220 9.82 -20.45 4.10
CA ALA A 220 8.65 -19.56 3.93
C ALA A 220 9.01 -18.32 3.11
N ARG A 221 10.10 -17.63 3.45
CA ARG A 221 10.59 -16.45 2.72
C ARG A 221 10.87 -16.76 1.25
N ASP A 222 11.61 -17.81 0.99
CA ASP A 222 11.99 -18.17 -0.37
C ASP A 222 10.77 -18.57 -1.20
N ALA A 223 9.80 -19.27 -0.59
CA ALA A 223 8.56 -19.64 -1.25
C ALA A 223 7.70 -18.43 -1.63
N VAL A 224 7.50 -17.46 -0.72
CA VAL A 224 6.67 -16.28 -1.03
C VAL A 224 7.36 -15.32 -1.99
N LEU A 225 8.69 -15.17 -1.91
CA LEU A 225 9.45 -14.37 -2.85
C LEU A 225 9.39 -14.98 -4.26
N LYS A 226 9.56 -16.29 -4.40
CA LYS A 226 9.43 -16.98 -5.67
C LYS A 226 8.02 -16.84 -6.25
N ALA A 227 7.00 -17.06 -5.44
CA ALA A 227 5.60 -16.95 -5.85
C ALA A 227 5.20 -15.53 -6.33
N THR A 228 5.81 -14.48 -5.77
CA THR A 228 5.47 -13.10 -6.12
C THR A 228 6.36 -12.47 -7.18
N ARG A 229 7.61 -12.93 -7.31
CA ARG A 229 8.60 -12.47 -8.30
C ARG A 229 8.56 -13.35 -9.54
N GLU A 230 9.34 -14.44 -9.53
CA GLU A 230 9.57 -15.33 -10.68
C GLU A 230 8.28 -15.97 -11.22
N GLU A 231 7.40 -16.42 -10.33
CA GLU A 231 6.11 -17.05 -10.67
C GLU A 231 4.94 -16.03 -10.63
N GLY A 232 5.20 -14.81 -10.17
CA GLY A 232 4.26 -13.70 -10.04
C GLY A 232 4.47 -12.62 -11.11
N ILE A 233 4.93 -11.44 -10.68
CA ILE A 233 5.03 -10.24 -11.54
C ILE A 233 5.91 -10.48 -12.77
N ASP A 234 7.10 -11.05 -12.61
CA ASP A 234 8.03 -11.27 -13.72
C ASP A 234 7.43 -12.20 -14.76
N LYS A 235 6.76 -13.29 -14.31
CA LYS A 235 6.07 -14.23 -15.18
C LYS A 235 4.93 -13.55 -15.94
N LEU A 236 4.06 -12.79 -15.24
CA LEU A 236 2.94 -12.10 -15.87
C LEU A 236 3.38 -11.11 -16.94
N LEU A 237 4.42 -10.31 -16.64
CA LEU A 237 5.00 -9.37 -17.62
C LEU A 237 5.54 -10.08 -18.85
N ALA A 238 6.28 -11.19 -18.66
CA ALA A 238 6.92 -11.92 -19.74
C ALA A 238 5.93 -12.75 -20.57
N GLU A 239 5.08 -13.58 -19.94
CA GLU A 239 4.17 -14.48 -20.65
C GLU A 239 3.11 -13.73 -21.47
N HIS A 240 2.60 -12.63 -20.92
CA HIS A 240 1.60 -11.79 -21.60
C HIS A 240 2.22 -10.72 -22.49
N ASN A 241 3.56 -10.60 -22.48
CA ASN A 241 4.30 -9.56 -23.19
C ASN A 241 3.71 -8.17 -22.91
N VAL A 242 3.60 -7.80 -21.62
CA VAL A 242 3.06 -6.53 -21.17
C VAL A 242 4.12 -5.69 -20.47
N ASP A 243 4.00 -4.36 -20.58
CA ASP A 243 4.96 -3.40 -20.04
C ASP A 243 4.68 -3.08 -18.55
N VAL A 244 3.42 -3.21 -18.10
CA VAL A 244 2.95 -2.86 -16.77
C VAL A 244 1.68 -3.63 -16.43
N LEU A 245 1.44 -3.88 -15.14
CA LEU A 245 0.21 -4.52 -14.64
C LEU A 245 -0.69 -3.48 -14.00
N VAL A 246 -2.01 -3.61 -14.18
CA VAL A 246 -3.00 -2.70 -13.58
C VAL A 246 -4.14 -3.44 -12.89
N ALA A 247 -4.65 -2.81 -11.82
CA ALA A 247 -5.80 -3.29 -11.06
C ALA A 247 -6.44 -2.12 -10.30
N PRO A 248 -7.68 -2.23 -9.78
CA PRO A 248 -8.15 -1.33 -8.75
C PRO A 248 -7.26 -1.44 -7.50
N SER A 249 -6.95 -0.32 -6.86
CA SER A 249 -6.03 -0.30 -5.70
C SER A 249 -6.62 -0.96 -4.45
N GLY A 250 -7.93 -0.87 -4.28
CA GLY A 250 -8.62 -1.42 -3.13
C GLY A 250 -10.13 -1.19 -3.19
N PRO A 251 -10.87 -1.67 -2.19
CA PRO A 251 -12.28 -1.36 -2.05
C PRO A 251 -12.49 0.07 -1.56
N THR A 252 -13.74 0.53 -1.57
CA THR A 252 -14.14 1.70 -0.78
C THR A 252 -13.94 1.42 0.70
N VAL A 253 -13.54 2.45 1.44
CA VAL A 253 -13.25 2.30 2.87
C VAL A 253 -14.51 1.96 3.68
N PRO A 254 -14.41 1.10 4.71
CA PRO A 254 -15.49 0.83 5.65
C PRO A 254 -15.70 1.99 6.62
N ARG A 255 -16.78 1.92 7.38
CA ARG A 255 -16.96 2.78 8.55
C ARG A 255 -15.99 2.39 9.65
N VAL A 256 -15.62 3.35 10.50
CA VAL A 256 -14.96 3.04 11.77
C VAL A 256 -15.95 2.28 12.66
N ASP A 257 -15.59 1.07 13.03
CA ASP A 257 -16.40 0.21 13.90
C ASP A 257 -15.64 -0.07 15.21
N PRO A 258 -16.01 0.61 16.32
CA PRO A 258 -15.31 0.44 17.59
C PRO A 258 -15.63 -0.88 18.30
N ILE A 259 -16.57 -1.67 17.77
CA ILE A 259 -17.00 -2.94 18.36
C ILE A 259 -16.34 -4.13 17.66
N ASN A 260 -16.39 -4.15 16.32
CA ASN A 260 -15.90 -5.28 15.53
C ASN A 260 -14.48 -5.04 14.96
N GLY A 261 -13.91 -3.83 15.15
CA GLY A 261 -12.61 -3.46 14.62
C GLY A 261 -12.63 -3.21 13.10
N ASP A 262 -11.55 -3.56 12.42
CA ASP A 262 -11.35 -3.32 10.99
C ASP A 262 -12.11 -4.33 10.13
N VAL A 263 -13.39 -4.08 9.90
CA VAL A 263 -14.25 -4.92 9.06
C VAL A 263 -14.21 -4.40 7.61
N TRP A 264 -13.41 -5.04 6.78
CA TRP A 264 -13.28 -4.70 5.36
C TRP A 264 -14.25 -5.49 4.48
N PRO A 265 -14.82 -4.85 3.43
CA PRO A 265 -15.56 -5.62 2.43
C PRO A 265 -14.60 -6.59 1.70
N PRO A 266 -15.06 -7.79 1.34
CA PRO A 266 -14.25 -8.73 0.58
C PRO A 266 -13.74 -8.09 -0.72
N PHE A 267 -12.42 -8.08 -0.90
CA PHE A 267 -11.77 -7.56 -2.09
C PHE A 267 -10.51 -8.36 -2.37
N PRO A 268 -10.36 -8.96 -3.56
CA PRO A 268 -9.21 -9.82 -3.84
C PRO A 268 -7.88 -9.05 -3.84
N GLY A 269 -7.83 -7.88 -4.52
CA GLY A 269 -6.64 -7.05 -4.59
C GLY A 269 -5.43 -7.71 -5.25
N SER A 270 -4.42 -6.93 -5.55
CA SER A 270 -3.14 -7.40 -6.11
C SER A 270 -1.92 -6.77 -5.42
N GLY A 271 -2.15 -5.83 -4.51
CA GLY A 271 -1.09 -5.06 -3.87
C GLY A 271 -0.10 -5.91 -3.07
N SER A 272 -0.56 -6.99 -2.44
CA SER A 272 0.30 -7.90 -1.69
C SER A 272 1.37 -8.56 -2.56
N MET A 273 1.09 -8.83 -3.85
CA MET A 273 2.07 -9.38 -4.77
C MET A 273 3.25 -8.41 -4.96
N ALA A 274 2.97 -7.12 -5.25
CA ALA A 274 4.01 -6.11 -5.40
C ALA A 274 4.74 -5.78 -4.08
N ALA A 275 4.01 -5.81 -2.94
CA ALA A 275 4.59 -5.58 -1.62
C ALA A 275 5.62 -6.65 -1.25
N ILE A 276 5.24 -7.95 -1.32
CA ILE A 276 6.10 -9.09 -0.98
C ILE A 276 7.25 -9.23 -1.98
N ALA A 277 6.98 -9.04 -3.29
CA ALA A 277 8.04 -9.00 -4.29
C ALA A 277 9.06 -7.89 -4.03
N GLY A 278 8.68 -6.83 -3.32
CA GLY A 278 9.51 -5.65 -3.14
C GLY A 278 9.60 -4.78 -4.41
N TYR A 279 8.63 -4.86 -5.32
CA TYR A 279 8.60 -4.19 -6.62
C TYR A 279 7.77 -2.90 -6.57
N PRO A 280 8.01 -1.93 -7.48
CA PRO A 280 7.34 -0.63 -7.43
C PRO A 280 5.84 -0.74 -7.70
N HIS A 281 5.06 0.05 -6.95
CA HIS A 281 3.61 0.13 -7.05
C HIS A 281 3.16 1.57 -6.82
N ILE A 282 2.32 2.10 -7.69
CA ILE A 282 1.66 3.40 -7.52
C ILE A 282 0.16 3.24 -7.51
N THR A 283 -0.53 4.00 -6.65
CA THR A 283 -1.97 4.23 -6.74
C THR A 283 -2.24 5.69 -7.11
N VAL A 284 -3.14 5.89 -8.06
CA VAL A 284 -3.60 7.21 -8.50
C VAL A 284 -5.13 7.24 -8.39
N PRO A 285 -5.76 8.29 -7.87
CA PRO A 285 -7.21 8.38 -7.80
C PRO A 285 -7.85 8.16 -9.18
N MET A 286 -8.84 7.26 -9.29
CA MET A 286 -9.61 7.01 -10.51
C MET A 286 -11.07 7.48 -10.43
N GLY A 287 -11.48 8.04 -9.28
CA GLY A 287 -12.81 8.54 -9.06
C GLY A 287 -13.32 8.29 -7.65
N THR A 288 -14.61 8.55 -7.45
CA THR A 288 -15.28 8.36 -6.16
C THR A 288 -16.58 7.60 -6.29
N ILE A 289 -16.92 6.81 -5.27
CA ILE A 289 -18.23 6.17 -5.11
C ILE A 289 -18.83 6.71 -3.81
N HIS A 290 -19.97 7.41 -3.91
CA HIS A 290 -20.59 8.11 -2.77
C HIS A 290 -19.59 8.98 -1.98
N SER A 291 -18.75 9.74 -2.70
CA SER A 291 -17.67 10.58 -2.16
C SER A 291 -16.51 9.83 -1.48
N LEU A 292 -16.49 8.50 -1.56
CA LEU A 292 -15.37 7.68 -1.11
C LEU A 292 -14.42 7.42 -2.29
N SER A 293 -13.15 7.72 -2.10
CA SER A 293 -12.14 7.57 -3.15
C SER A 293 -11.87 6.10 -3.49
N VAL A 294 -11.57 5.86 -4.75
CA VAL A 294 -11.02 4.61 -5.27
C VAL A 294 -9.82 4.93 -6.17
N GLY A 295 -8.75 4.17 -6.02
CA GLY A 295 -7.51 4.34 -6.77
C GLY A 295 -7.33 3.29 -7.87
N PHE A 296 -6.56 3.69 -8.89
CA PHE A 296 -6.05 2.85 -9.98
C PHE A 296 -4.58 2.53 -9.73
N SER A 297 -4.22 1.27 -9.74
CA SER A 297 -2.87 0.78 -9.47
C SER A 297 -2.10 0.48 -10.76
N PHE A 298 -0.82 0.89 -10.78
CA PHE A 298 0.18 0.42 -11.72
C PHE A 298 1.31 -0.29 -10.96
N MET A 299 1.70 -1.48 -11.41
CA MET A 299 2.76 -2.29 -10.82
C MET A 299 3.76 -2.68 -11.91
N GLY A 300 5.05 -2.50 -11.66
CA GLY A 300 6.13 -2.80 -12.60
C GLY A 300 7.08 -3.90 -12.11
N ALA A 301 8.07 -4.22 -12.93
CA ALA A 301 9.18 -5.06 -12.55
C ALA A 301 10.09 -4.37 -11.52
N LYS A 302 11.01 -5.13 -10.95
CA LYS A 302 12.04 -4.59 -10.05
C LYS A 302 12.78 -3.43 -10.72
N ASP A 303 12.98 -2.34 -9.97
CA ASP A 303 13.70 -1.13 -10.40
C ASP A 303 13.02 -0.33 -11.54
N ASP A 304 11.78 -0.66 -11.92
CA ASP A 304 10.98 0.11 -12.88
C ASP A 304 10.29 1.34 -12.25
N ASP A 305 10.79 1.84 -11.12
CA ASP A 305 10.22 2.94 -10.34
C ASP A 305 9.88 4.19 -11.17
N ALA A 306 10.81 4.62 -12.03
CA ALA A 306 10.61 5.76 -12.90
C ALA A 306 9.52 5.52 -13.96
N LYS A 307 9.43 4.30 -14.51
CA LYS A 307 8.38 3.93 -15.47
C LYS A 307 7.01 3.88 -14.79
N VAL A 308 6.93 3.27 -13.59
CA VAL A 308 5.67 3.16 -12.82
C VAL A 308 5.15 4.53 -12.44
N LEU A 309 6.02 5.46 -12.01
CA LEU A 309 5.65 6.86 -11.80
C LEU A 309 5.16 7.51 -13.10
N SER A 310 5.83 7.25 -14.23
CA SER A 310 5.45 7.84 -15.52
C SER A 310 4.12 7.31 -16.04
N TYR A 311 3.79 6.02 -15.85
CA TYR A 311 2.45 5.48 -16.14
C TYR A 311 1.37 6.16 -15.29
N GLY A 312 1.61 6.29 -13.97
CA GLY A 312 0.71 7.00 -13.08
C GLY A 312 0.52 8.47 -13.48
N TYR A 313 1.61 9.14 -13.91
CA TYR A 313 1.57 10.52 -14.39
C TYR A 313 0.73 10.67 -15.66
N ALA A 314 0.98 9.84 -16.66
CA ALA A 314 0.19 9.85 -17.89
C ALA A 314 -1.31 9.64 -17.63
N PHE A 315 -1.65 8.70 -16.75
CA PHE A 315 -3.04 8.46 -16.32
C PHE A 315 -3.64 9.68 -15.60
N GLU A 316 -2.91 10.25 -14.62
CA GLU A 316 -3.35 11.42 -13.88
C GLU A 316 -3.65 12.62 -14.80
N GLN A 317 -2.77 12.90 -15.79
CA GLN A 317 -2.95 14.01 -16.72
C GLN A 317 -4.17 13.84 -17.63
N LEU A 318 -4.59 12.61 -17.90
CA LEU A 318 -5.75 12.30 -18.74
C LEU A 318 -7.07 12.32 -17.96
N THR A 319 -7.04 11.94 -16.68
CA THR A 319 -8.25 11.76 -15.86
C THR A 319 -8.53 12.93 -14.93
N ASN A 320 -7.51 13.38 -14.19
CA ASN A 320 -7.60 14.42 -13.16
C ASN A 320 -8.73 14.17 -12.13
N GLU A 321 -8.89 12.89 -11.72
CA GLU A 321 -10.02 12.40 -10.91
C GLU A 321 -9.83 12.57 -9.38
N ARG A 322 -8.78 13.26 -8.95
CA ARG A 322 -8.62 13.54 -7.54
C ARG A 322 -9.70 14.50 -7.04
N ALA A 323 -10.54 14.02 -6.11
CA ALA A 323 -11.51 14.87 -5.43
C ALA A 323 -10.84 15.72 -4.33
N GLU A 324 -11.16 17.01 -4.28
CA GLU A 324 -10.74 17.87 -3.17
C GLU A 324 -11.57 17.57 -1.91
N PRO A 325 -10.96 17.56 -0.70
CA PRO A 325 -11.65 17.29 0.54
C PRO A 325 -12.65 18.42 0.84
N GLN A 326 -13.80 18.04 1.39
CA GLN A 326 -14.80 18.97 1.91
C GLN A 326 -14.58 19.07 3.43
N TYR A 327 -14.18 20.25 3.91
CA TYR A 327 -13.86 20.48 5.31
C TYR A 327 -15.15 20.73 6.12
N TYR A 328 -15.85 19.66 6.49
CA TYR A 328 -17.01 19.77 7.36
C TYR A 328 -16.57 20.05 8.79
N THR A 329 -17.30 20.94 9.48
CA THR A 329 -17.05 21.26 10.89
C THR A 329 -17.30 20.02 11.77
N ASN A 330 -18.28 19.21 11.39
CA ASN A 330 -18.61 17.93 12.01
C ASN A 330 -19.06 16.95 10.91
N ALA A 331 -18.60 15.70 10.95
CA ALA A 331 -19.06 14.66 10.04
C ALA A 331 -20.59 14.46 10.12
N GLU A 332 -21.20 14.73 11.26
CA GLU A 332 -22.66 14.69 11.44
C GLU A 332 -23.42 15.75 10.64
N ASP A 333 -22.74 16.80 10.15
CA ASP A 333 -23.32 17.82 9.28
C ASP A 333 -23.50 17.35 7.83
N LEU A 334 -22.91 16.22 7.46
CA LEU A 334 -23.17 15.57 6.18
C LEU A 334 -24.64 15.18 6.10
N PRO A 335 -25.40 15.62 5.05
CA PRO A 335 -26.84 15.38 4.97
C PRO A 335 -27.24 13.92 5.17
N ASP A 336 -26.48 12.99 4.59
CA ASP A 336 -26.77 11.55 4.68
C ASP A 336 -26.48 10.99 6.07
N ILE A 337 -25.39 11.44 6.72
CA ILE A 337 -25.05 11.07 8.10
C ILE A 337 -26.06 11.70 9.05
N ALA A 338 -26.37 12.97 8.88
CA ALA A 338 -27.37 13.68 9.70
C ALA A 338 -28.77 13.04 9.57
N ALA A 339 -29.14 12.54 8.39
CA ALA A 339 -30.39 11.81 8.18
C ALA A 339 -30.38 10.44 8.89
N ALA A 340 -29.28 9.69 8.78
CA ALA A 340 -29.11 8.39 9.45
C ALA A 340 -29.12 8.53 10.99
N MET A 341 -28.46 9.57 11.52
CA MET A 341 -28.41 9.83 12.96
C MET A 341 -29.76 10.27 13.53
N ARG A 342 -30.57 11.00 12.76
CA ARG A 342 -31.93 11.36 13.17
C ARG A 342 -32.86 10.17 13.28
N GLY A 343 -32.66 9.13 12.46
CA GLY A 343 -33.44 7.88 12.54
C GLY A 343 -33.09 7.01 13.75
N GLN A 344 -31.99 7.26 14.44
CA GLN A 344 -31.52 6.49 15.60
C GLN A 344 -31.93 7.04 16.96
N LYS A 345 -32.64 8.17 17.06
CA LYS A 345 -33.29 8.55 18.31
C LYS A 345 -34.39 7.55 18.64
N ARG A 346 -33.98 6.44 19.26
CA ARG A 346 -34.92 5.50 19.89
C ARG A 346 -35.45 6.15 21.15
N ASN A 347 -36.77 6.15 21.26
CA ASN A 347 -37.53 6.50 22.48
C ASN A 347 -37.06 5.68 23.68
#